data_3d3a0c324149266c868ae81a5ff780d2
#
_entry.id   3d3a0c324149266c868ae81a5ff780d2
#
_cell.length_a   1.000
_cell.length_b   1.000
_cell.length_c   1.000
_cell.angle_alpha   90.00
_cell.angle_beta   90.00
_cell.angle_gamma   90.00
#
_symmetry.space_group_name_H-M   'P 1'
#
loop_
_entity.id
_entity.type
_entity.pdbx_description
1 polymer ?
#
loop_
_entity_poly.entity_id
_entity_poly.type
_entity_poly.pdbx_seq_one_letter_code
_entity_poly.pdbx_strand_id
1 'polypeptide(L)'
;PVIKLDKSAADEWENWGLTPDFSYEVRTVKPGIIVDPQGYETGGVKTAVLRGKRIPDTFSVIDRDSAEVVYTGTIQKKENQNGYAVFTDFITPGTYRLQCMYLGQSYDFVIRDDLYSELLQEALAGLSDSRTQERGILLPNGQKSVTESCNFLAKLLQTYELYSENILACEDGGQFLTLLGSEAQWLLTMQDSSGAVYAGGNHIAEAEDAEETLRRTAFYSAVMAKFGYAYRNEDNAFATICLKASDRAWKYVIGNKLDSGAEELFFAAAELYRATGVASYQKYITEFANAGLPDAENMNEIAFYGTVTYLCTKKGADKTICKKLMKTISPMGEQISLNARDGAYLTANEEPENILNDMEVIAVMNHIITNYEYATVLE
;
A
#
# COMPACT_ATOMS: atom_id res chain seq x y z
N PRO A 1 7.74 39.87 -15.01
CA PRO A 1 8.26 41.07 -14.41
C PRO A 1 7.44 41.41 -13.17
N VAL A 2 8.13 41.42 -12.01
CA VAL A 2 7.50 41.88 -10.76
C VAL A 2 7.59 43.38 -10.78
N ILE A 3 6.45 44.06 -10.96
CA ILE A 3 6.38 45.49 -10.78
C ILE A 3 6.32 45.73 -9.26
N LYS A 4 7.42 46.17 -8.66
CA LYS A 4 7.41 46.69 -7.29
C LYS A 4 6.87 48.11 -7.39
N LEU A 5 5.61 48.29 -6.98
CA LEU A 5 5.09 49.61 -6.73
C LEU A 5 5.69 50.13 -5.42
N ASP A 6 6.31 51.28 -5.47
CA ASP A 6 6.77 51.99 -4.29
C ASP A 6 5.55 52.41 -3.45
N LYS A 7 5.62 52.21 -2.14
CA LYS A 7 4.52 52.53 -1.22
C LYS A 7 4.14 53.99 -1.24
N SER A 8 5.10 54.87 -1.57
CA SER A 8 4.88 56.32 -1.76
C SER A 8 3.97 56.66 -2.96
N ALA A 9 4.03 55.86 -4.03
CA ALA A 9 3.18 56.05 -5.20
C ALA A 9 1.72 55.65 -4.95
N ALA A 10 1.47 54.66 -4.07
CA ALA A 10 0.13 54.24 -3.69
C ALA A 10 -0.61 55.37 -2.91
N ASP A 11 0.09 56.03 -2.00
CA ASP A 11 -0.47 57.14 -1.22
C ASP A 11 -0.79 58.36 -2.08
N GLU A 12 -0.03 58.61 -3.16
CA GLU A 12 -0.33 59.67 -4.13
C GLU A 12 -1.57 59.36 -4.98
N TRP A 13 -1.81 58.12 -5.32
CA TRP A 13 -2.98 57.70 -6.10
C TRP A 13 -4.30 57.78 -5.33
N GLU A 14 -4.29 57.55 -4.02
CA GLU A 14 -5.44 57.82 -3.15
C GLU A 14 -5.79 59.32 -3.10
N ASN A 15 -4.79 60.20 -3.09
CA ASN A 15 -4.98 61.66 -3.10
C ASN A 15 -5.56 62.18 -4.43
N TRP A 16 -5.44 61.41 -5.52
CA TRP A 16 -6.00 61.79 -6.83
C TRP A 16 -7.37 61.19 -7.11
N GLY A 17 -7.93 60.43 -6.13
CA GLY A 17 -9.22 59.74 -6.28
C GLY A 17 -9.22 58.62 -7.29
N LEU A 18 -8.02 58.12 -7.65
CA LEU A 18 -7.85 56.96 -8.50
C LEU A 18 -7.61 55.73 -7.61
N THR A 19 -8.66 55.02 -7.30
CA THR A 19 -8.55 53.63 -6.79
C THR A 19 -8.37 52.72 -7.98
N PRO A 20 -7.18 52.18 -8.23
CA PRO A 20 -7.02 51.20 -9.28
C PRO A 20 -7.70 49.89 -8.83
N ASP A 21 -8.76 49.54 -9.53
CA ASP A 21 -9.39 48.24 -9.40
C ASP A 21 -8.55 47.21 -10.16
N PHE A 22 -7.44 46.80 -9.53
CA PHE A 22 -6.62 45.72 -10.04
C PHE A 22 -7.03 44.40 -9.38
N SER A 23 -8.02 43.75 -9.94
CA SER A 23 -8.15 42.31 -9.71
C SER A 23 -7.19 41.59 -10.63
N TYR A 24 -6.09 41.05 -10.08
CA TYR A 24 -5.27 40.08 -10.82
C TYR A 24 -5.52 38.69 -10.28
N GLU A 25 -5.96 37.82 -11.17
CA GLU A 25 -5.92 36.40 -10.88
C GLU A 25 -4.46 35.96 -10.85
N VAL A 26 -4.00 35.50 -9.69
CA VAL A 26 -2.75 34.75 -9.62
C VAL A 26 -2.97 33.44 -10.37
N ARG A 27 -2.64 33.42 -11.65
CA ARG A 27 -2.58 32.17 -12.39
C ARG A 27 -1.47 31.35 -11.78
N THR A 28 -1.83 30.27 -11.07
CA THR A 28 -0.89 29.24 -10.71
C THR A 28 -0.35 28.64 -12.00
N VAL A 29 0.84 29.06 -12.39
CA VAL A 29 1.54 28.49 -13.52
C VAL A 29 1.94 27.09 -13.06
N LYS A 30 1.31 26.07 -13.62
CA LYS A 30 1.74 24.68 -13.37
C LYS A 30 3.19 24.54 -13.85
N PRO A 31 4.12 24.06 -13.01
CA PRO A 31 5.51 23.94 -13.40
C PRO A 31 5.63 23.02 -14.61
N GLY A 32 6.55 23.37 -15.53
CA GLY A 32 6.84 22.54 -16.69
C GLY A 32 7.65 21.30 -16.34
N ILE A 33 8.31 21.30 -15.18
CA ILE A 33 9.07 20.18 -14.62
C ILE A 33 8.46 19.84 -13.26
N ILE A 34 7.95 18.63 -13.12
CA ILE A 34 7.30 18.12 -11.92
C ILE A 34 8.25 17.13 -11.29
N VAL A 35 8.68 17.42 -10.08
CA VAL A 35 9.48 16.55 -9.21
C VAL A 35 8.63 16.12 -8.02
N ASP A 36 9.01 15.05 -7.36
CA ASP A 36 8.36 14.66 -6.12
C ASP A 36 8.61 15.73 -5.04
N PRO A 37 7.55 16.31 -4.44
CA PRO A 37 7.69 17.33 -3.40
C PRO A 37 8.32 16.78 -2.09
N GLN A 38 8.21 15.47 -1.83
CA GLN A 38 8.88 14.82 -0.70
C GLN A 38 10.38 14.65 -0.98
N GLY A 39 10.78 14.52 -2.23
CA GLY A 39 12.13 14.21 -2.67
C GLY A 39 12.28 12.78 -3.14
N TYR A 40 13.50 12.26 -3.08
CA TYR A 40 13.83 10.91 -3.57
C TYR A 40 14.77 10.20 -2.60
N GLU A 41 14.59 8.91 -2.42
CA GLU A 41 15.57 8.10 -1.71
C GLU A 41 16.86 7.95 -2.53
N THR A 42 18.04 7.88 -1.84
CA THR A 42 19.34 7.75 -2.49
C THR A 42 19.40 6.53 -3.41
N GLY A 43 18.87 5.39 -2.98
CA GLY A 43 18.81 4.15 -3.74
C GLY A 43 17.53 3.95 -4.54
N GLY A 44 16.53 4.84 -4.38
CA GLY A 44 15.23 4.73 -5.01
C GLY A 44 15.22 5.14 -6.48
N VAL A 45 14.10 4.86 -7.13
CA VAL A 45 13.85 5.30 -8.50
C VAL A 45 13.61 6.80 -8.51
N LYS A 46 14.28 7.54 -9.40
CA LYS A 46 14.17 8.99 -9.52
C LYS A 46 13.68 9.38 -10.89
N THR A 47 12.42 9.79 -10.97
CA THR A 47 11.78 10.21 -12.22
C THR A 47 11.08 11.56 -12.03
N ALA A 48 11.34 12.49 -12.93
CA ALA A 48 10.60 13.74 -13.02
C ALA A 48 9.80 13.80 -14.32
N VAL A 49 8.59 14.39 -14.26
CA VAL A 49 7.71 14.54 -15.41
C VAL A 49 7.87 15.93 -16.01
N LEU A 50 8.10 15.98 -17.34
CA LEU A 50 8.23 17.23 -18.08
C LEU A 50 7.00 17.45 -18.96
N ARG A 51 6.38 18.60 -18.83
CA ARG A 51 5.19 19.02 -19.55
C ARG A 51 5.42 20.31 -20.30
N GLY A 52 5.08 20.35 -21.56
CA GLY A 52 5.18 21.57 -22.35
C GLY A 52 5.00 21.31 -23.84
N LYS A 53 4.82 22.40 -24.59
CA LYS A 53 4.70 22.32 -26.05
C LYS A 53 5.99 21.84 -26.74
N ARG A 54 7.11 21.97 -26.06
CA ARG A 54 8.43 21.59 -26.56
C ARG A 54 9.22 20.94 -25.45
N ILE A 55 9.42 19.63 -25.55
CA ILE A 55 10.23 18.84 -24.62
C ILE A 55 11.65 18.74 -25.19
N PRO A 56 12.68 19.16 -24.45
CA PRO A 56 14.09 19.02 -24.88
C PRO A 56 14.54 17.56 -24.88
N ASP A 57 15.77 17.31 -25.32
CA ASP A 57 16.34 15.96 -25.35
C ASP A 57 17.15 15.62 -24.08
N THR A 58 17.58 16.66 -23.33
CA THR A 58 18.42 16.52 -22.16
C THR A 58 17.92 17.38 -21.00
N PHE A 59 18.30 16.99 -19.80
CA PHE A 59 18.11 17.75 -18.55
C PHE A 59 19.40 17.77 -17.75
N SER A 60 19.49 18.70 -16.80
CA SER A 60 20.58 18.79 -15.84
C SER A 60 20.03 18.80 -14.42
N VAL A 61 20.74 18.15 -13.49
CA VAL A 61 20.56 18.30 -12.05
C VAL A 61 21.53 19.36 -11.58
N ILE A 62 21.02 20.34 -10.88
CA ILE A 62 21.80 21.48 -10.36
C ILE A 62 21.79 21.39 -8.84
N ASP A 63 22.97 21.43 -8.24
CA ASP A 63 23.11 21.58 -6.81
C ASP A 63 22.61 22.97 -6.39
N ARG A 64 21.73 23.00 -5.37
CA ARG A 64 21.06 24.23 -4.94
C ARG A 64 22.02 25.27 -4.41
N ASP A 65 23.03 24.84 -3.66
CA ASP A 65 23.90 25.72 -2.89
C ASP A 65 25.06 26.26 -3.74
N SER A 66 25.67 25.38 -4.55
CA SER A 66 26.77 25.77 -5.45
C SER A 66 26.31 26.31 -6.79
N ALA A 67 25.06 26.03 -7.18
CA ALA A 67 24.51 26.28 -8.52
C ALA A 67 25.27 25.57 -9.66
N GLU A 68 26.07 24.55 -9.35
CA GLU A 68 26.81 23.78 -10.33
C GLU A 68 25.96 22.64 -10.90
N VAL A 69 26.20 22.29 -12.16
CA VAL A 69 25.60 21.10 -12.78
C VAL A 69 26.35 19.88 -12.26
N VAL A 70 25.64 19.02 -11.51
CA VAL A 70 26.21 17.80 -10.89
C VAL A 70 25.85 16.52 -11.64
N TYR A 71 24.82 16.55 -12.49
CA TYR A 71 24.41 15.42 -13.33
C TYR A 71 23.74 15.92 -14.60
N THR A 72 23.85 15.16 -15.69
CA THR A 72 23.14 15.43 -16.96
C THR A 72 22.62 14.11 -17.52
N GLY A 73 21.34 14.07 -17.89
CA GLY A 73 20.69 12.90 -18.44
C GLY A 73 19.90 13.20 -19.71
N THR A 74 19.43 12.14 -20.36
CA THR A 74 18.57 12.22 -21.53
C THR A 74 17.11 12.07 -21.13
N ILE A 75 16.20 12.76 -21.85
CA ILE A 75 14.77 12.73 -21.59
C ILE A 75 14.12 11.64 -22.45
N GLN A 76 13.40 10.75 -21.81
CA GLN A 76 12.59 9.75 -22.49
C GLN A 76 11.24 10.40 -22.87
N LYS A 77 10.91 10.39 -24.17
CA LYS A 77 9.63 10.89 -24.69
C LYS A 77 8.70 9.69 -24.90
N LYS A 78 7.49 9.74 -24.34
CA LYS A 78 6.47 8.69 -24.49
C LYS A 78 5.27 9.21 -25.29
N GLU A 79 4.38 8.32 -25.68
CA GLU A 79 3.22 8.60 -26.55
C GLU A 79 2.25 9.64 -25.98
N ASN A 80 2.17 9.78 -24.65
CA ASN A 80 1.35 10.79 -23.95
C ASN A 80 1.87 12.23 -24.06
N GLN A 81 2.85 12.49 -24.93
CA GLN A 81 3.50 13.78 -25.16
C GLN A 81 4.24 14.37 -23.97
N ASN A 82 4.39 13.61 -22.86
CA ASN A 82 5.24 13.99 -21.74
C ASN A 82 6.69 13.54 -21.96
N GLY A 83 7.61 14.23 -21.30
CA GLY A 83 9.00 13.78 -21.16
C GLY A 83 9.22 13.25 -19.76
N TYR A 84 10.11 12.29 -19.62
CA TYR A 84 10.50 11.70 -18.37
C TYR A 84 12.01 11.83 -18.19
N ALA A 85 12.41 12.59 -17.17
CA ALA A 85 13.80 12.72 -16.78
C ALA A 85 14.09 11.66 -15.71
N VAL A 86 14.78 10.59 -16.09
CA VAL A 86 15.18 9.51 -15.19
C VAL A 86 16.61 9.77 -14.75
N PHE A 87 16.83 9.88 -13.44
CA PHE A 87 18.15 10.14 -12.83
C PHE A 87 18.43 9.21 -11.65
N THR A 88 17.91 7.98 -11.70
CA THR A 88 18.08 6.94 -10.68
C THR A 88 19.54 6.68 -10.33
N ASP A 89 20.45 6.77 -11.31
CA ASP A 89 21.89 6.58 -11.12
C ASP A 89 22.58 7.72 -10.34
N PHE A 90 21.89 8.85 -10.16
CA PHE A 90 22.41 9.95 -9.35
C PHE A 90 22.05 9.73 -7.88
N ILE A 91 22.99 9.22 -7.10
CA ILE A 91 22.81 8.75 -5.72
C ILE A 91 23.42 9.67 -4.64
N THR A 92 23.86 10.86 -5.00
CA THR A 92 24.49 11.77 -4.02
C THR A 92 23.41 12.45 -3.19
N PRO A 93 23.43 12.35 -1.84
CA PRO A 93 22.51 13.08 -0.98
C PRO A 93 22.73 14.59 -1.08
N GLY A 94 21.63 15.36 -1.00
CA GLY A 94 21.68 16.83 -1.08
C GLY A 94 20.36 17.45 -1.49
N THR A 95 20.38 18.77 -1.76
CA THR A 95 19.22 19.52 -2.25
C THR A 95 19.50 20.00 -3.67
N TYR A 96 18.59 19.74 -4.57
CA TYR A 96 18.79 19.89 -6.01
C TYR A 96 17.61 20.52 -6.70
N ARG A 97 17.82 20.95 -7.96
CA ARG A 97 16.80 21.33 -8.95
C ARG A 97 17.09 20.64 -10.27
N LEU A 98 16.02 20.33 -11.00
CA LEU A 98 16.14 19.96 -12.41
C LEU A 98 16.05 21.23 -13.27
N GLN A 99 16.89 21.29 -14.29
CA GLN A 99 16.86 22.33 -15.31
C GLN A 99 16.73 21.73 -16.70
N CYS A 100 15.82 22.27 -17.49
CA CYS A 100 15.64 21.90 -18.89
C CYS A 100 15.52 23.13 -19.79
N MET A 101 16.07 23.05 -20.99
CA MET A 101 15.85 24.06 -22.01
C MET A 101 14.34 24.19 -22.28
N TYR A 102 13.83 25.40 -22.44
CA TYR A 102 12.42 25.78 -22.69
C TYR A 102 11.45 25.59 -21.50
N LEU A 103 11.76 24.77 -20.51
CA LEU A 103 10.89 24.50 -19.36
C LEU A 103 11.35 25.23 -18.08
N GLY A 104 12.60 25.71 -18.07
CA GLY A 104 13.18 26.38 -16.90
C GLY A 104 13.68 25.40 -15.84
N GLN A 105 13.39 25.70 -14.58
CA GLN A 105 13.82 24.91 -13.42
C GLN A 105 12.60 24.34 -12.69
N SER A 106 12.78 23.19 -12.04
CA SER A 106 11.83 22.61 -11.10
C SER A 106 11.82 23.38 -9.77
N TYR A 107 10.91 23.02 -8.88
CA TYR A 107 11.10 23.28 -7.45
C TYR A 107 12.31 22.54 -6.91
N ASP A 108 12.76 22.93 -5.72
CA ASP A 108 13.81 22.21 -4.99
C ASP A 108 13.27 20.84 -4.56
N PHE A 109 14.13 19.85 -4.60
CA PHE A 109 13.88 18.52 -4.05
C PHE A 109 15.12 18.01 -3.31
N VAL A 110 14.92 17.11 -2.38
CA VAL A 110 16.01 16.49 -1.63
C VAL A 110 16.27 15.06 -2.12
N ILE A 111 17.52 14.61 -1.98
CA ILE A 111 17.90 13.20 -2.08
C ILE A 111 18.48 12.80 -0.73
N ARG A 112 17.92 11.78 -0.07
CA ARG A 112 18.40 11.28 1.22
C ARG A 112 18.00 9.82 1.46
N ASP A 113 18.68 9.12 2.35
CA ASP A 113 18.47 7.71 2.64
C ASP A 113 17.25 7.42 3.53
N ASP A 114 16.81 8.43 4.27
CA ASP A 114 15.77 8.30 5.32
C ASP A 114 14.50 9.10 4.98
N LEU A 115 14.21 9.26 3.70
CA LEU A 115 13.16 10.16 3.20
C LEU A 115 11.80 9.91 3.86
N TYR A 116 11.42 8.65 4.00
CA TYR A 116 10.11 8.25 4.53
C TYR A 116 10.13 7.86 6.01
N SER A 117 11.29 7.93 6.69
CA SER A 117 11.43 7.48 8.09
C SER A 117 10.56 8.29 9.04
N GLU A 118 10.52 9.62 8.90
CA GLU A 118 9.67 10.49 9.72
C GLU A 118 8.18 10.20 9.49
N LEU A 119 7.77 10.04 8.22
CA LEU A 119 6.40 9.73 7.85
C LEU A 119 5.96 8.36 8.40
N LEU A 120 6.82 7.35 8.30
CA LEU A 120 6.56 6.04 8.87
C LEU A 120 6.41 6.11 10.39
N GLN A 121 7.30 6.86 11.07
CA GLN A 121 7.23 7.07 12.51
C GLN A 121 5.92 7.75 12.93
N GLU A 122 5.52 8.81 12.23
CA GLU A 122 4.24 9.50 12.48
C GLU A 122 3.03 8.60 12.23
N ALA A 123 3.07 7.78 11.16
CA ALA A 123 2.00 6.83 10.87
C ALA A 123 1.88 5.75 11.96
N LEU A 124 3.00 5.21 12.46
CA LEU A 124 3.02 4.23 13.54
C LEU A 124 2.52 4.84 14.86
N ALA A 125 2.94 6.06 15.19
CA ALA A 125 2.48 6.78 16.38
C ALA A 125 0.96 7.04 16.30
N GLY A 126 0.47 7.56 15.17
CA GLY A 126 -0.95 7.82 14.96
C GLY A 126 -1.81 6.55 15.01
N LEU A 127 -1.31 5.44 14.48
CA LEU A 127 -1.97 4.13 14.54
C LEU A 127 -2.04 3.63 16.00
N SER A 128 -0.96 3.76 16.76
CA SER A 128 -0.90 3.37 18.16
C SER A 128 -1.83 4.21 19.02
N ASP A 129 -1.81 5.52 18.88
CA ASP A 129 -2.64 6.46 19.66
C ASP A 129 -4.14 6.25 19.41
N SER A 130 -4.54 6.04 18.17
CA SER A 130 -5.94 5.81 17.80
C SER A 130 -6.52 4.51 18.37
N ARG A 131 -5.66 3.55 18.75
CA ARG A 131 -6.06 2.18 19.12
C ARG A 131 -5.66 1.76 20.55
N THR A 132 -5.13 2.69 21.36
CA THR A 132 -4.58 2.37 22.70
C THR A 132 -5.59 1.78 23.69
N GLN A 133 -6.91 2.02 23.52
CA GLN A 133 -7.92 1.60 24.50
C GLN A 133 -9.02 0.69 23.94
N GLU A 134 -9.20 0.60 22.64
CA GLU A 134 -10.27 -0.19 22.05
C GLU A 134 -9.73 -1.25 21.10
N ARG A 135 -10.01 -2.51 21.41
CA ARG A 135 -9.69 -3.68 20.57
C ARG A 135 -10.91 -4.11 19.79
N GLY A 136 -10.71 -4.54 18.54
CA GLY A 136 -11.78 -4.82 17.61
C GLY A 136 -12.32 -3.53 16.95
N ILE A 137 -12.66 -3.61 15.67
CA ILE A 137 -13.16 -2.49 14.89
C ILE A 137 -14.63 -2.21 15.23
N LEU A 138 -14.90 -0.94 15.57
CA LEU A 138 -16.26 -0.44 15.81
C LEU A 138 -16.91 -0.02 14.49
N LEU A 139 -18.08 -0.54 14.24
CA LEU A 139 -18.96 -0.07 13.17
C LEU A 139 -19.67 1.26 13.58
N PRO A 140 -20.24 1.99 12.61
CA PRO A 140 -20.98 3.22 12.91
C PRO A 140 -22.16 3.05 13.89
N ASN A 141 -22.72 1.83 14.00
CA ASN A 141 -23.77 1.48 14.97
C ASN A 141 -23.26 1.20 16.38
N GLY A 142 -21.95 1.34 16.63
CA GLY A 142 -21.31 1.10 17.93
C GLY A 142 -21.06 -0.38 18.26
N GLN A 143 -21.31 -1.30 17.33
CA GLN A 143 -20.99 -2.73 17.51
C GLN A 143 -19.59 -3.04 16.99
N LYS A 144 -18.90 -3.97 17.63
CA LYS A 144 -17.60 -4.47 17.14
C LYS A 144 -17.83 -5.53 16.08
N SER A 145 -17.07 -5.44 14.99
CA SER A 145 -17.12 -6.39 13.88
C SER A 145 -15.86 -7.27 13.85
N VAL A 146 -16.07 -8.58 13.83
CA VAL A 146 -14.98 -9.55 13.67
C VAL A 146 -14.45 -9.52 12.25
N THR A 147 -15.30 -9.39 11.25
CA THR A 147 -14.88 -9.33 9.84
C THR A 147 -13.96 -8.11 9.61
N GLU A 148 -14.37 -6.92 10.07
CA GLU A 148 -13.54 -5.72 9.93
C GLU A 148 -12.24 -5.79 10.74
N SER A 149 -12.27 -6.43 11.90
CA SER A 149 -11.07 -6.66 12.70
C SER A 149 -10.11 -7.65 12.03
N CYS A 150 -10.64 -8.66 11.36
CA CYS A 150 -9.85 -9.56 10.53
C CYS A 150 -9.23 -8.83 9.33
N ASN A 151 -10.00 -7.98 8.63
CA ASN A 151 -9.49 -7.15 7.54
C ASN A 151 -8.34 -6.25 8.02
N PHE A 152 -8.57 -5.54 9.11
CA PHE A 152 -7.56 -4.66 9.69
C PHE A 152 -6.28 -5.41 10.06
N LEU A 153 -6.41 -6.53 10.79
CA LEU A 153 -5.25 -7.34 11.18
C LEU A 153 -4.53 -7.96 9.96
N ALA A 154 -5.27 -8.39 8.93
CA ALA A 154 -4.68 -8.92 7.71
C ALA A 154 -3.81 -7.88 6.99
N LYS A 155 -4.28 -6.63 6.87
CA LYS A 155 -3.53 -5.50 6.28
C LYS A 155 -2.28 -5.17 7.09
N LEU A 156 -2.39 -5.07 8.40
CA LEU A 156 -1.24 -4.82 9.27
C LEU A 156 -0.18 -5.95 9.17
N LEU A 157 -0.63 -7.21 9.14
CA LEU A 157 0.26 -8.34 8.97
C LEU A 157 0.92 -8.35 7.58
N GLN A 158 0.21 -7.96 6.53
CA GLN A 158 0.77 -7.82 5.19
C GLN A 158 1.87 -6.76 5.18
N THR A 159 1.63 -5.61 5.79
CA THR A 159 2.60 -4.53 5.95
C THR A 159 3.83 -4.99 6.75
N TYR A 160 3.62 -5.72 7.84
CA TYR A 160 4.70 -6.26 8.64
C TYR A 160 5.54 -7.29 7.87
N GLU A 161 4.93 -8.15 7.07
CA GLU A 161 5.64 -9.13 6.24
C GLU A 161 6.50 -8.46 5.16
N LEU A 162 6.08 -7.32 4.63
CA LEU A 162 6.82 -6.58 3.60
C LEU A 162 7.93 -5.69 4.19
N TYR A 163 7.69 -5.04 5.33
CA TYR A 163 8.49 -3.93 5.83
C TYR A 163 8.91 -4.10 7.30
N SER A 164 9.02 -5.34 7.82
CA SER A 164 9.33 -5.59 9.23
C SER A 164 10.62 -4.91 9.70
N GLU A 165 11.66 -4.89 8.87
CA GLU A 165 12.94 -4.26 9.22
C GLU A 165 12.78 -2.74 9.41
N ASN A 166 12.05 -2.07 8.53
CA ASN A 166 11.78 -0.64 8.62
C ASN A 166 10.90 -0.32 9.83
N ILE A 167 9.81 -1.11 10.04
CA ILE A 167 8.90 -0.93 11.18
C ILE A 167 9.66 -1.09 12.50
N LEU A 168 10.45 -2.14 12.65
CA LEU A 168 11.17 -2.42 13.88
C LEU A 168 12.34 -1.46 14.15
N ALA A 169 12.81 -0.75 13.12
CA ALA A 169 13.81 0.30 13.26
C ALA A 169 13.22 1.62 13.81
N CYS A 170 11.88 1.82 13.72
CA CYS A 170 11.21 2.97 14.28
C CYS A 170 11.05 2.86 15.81
N GLU A 171 10.98 4.02 16.50
CA GLU A 171 10.77 4.07 17.96
C GLU A 171 9.46 3.36 18.38
N ASP A 172 8.40 3.50 17.59
CA ASP A 172 7.09 2.89 17.84
C ASP A 172 6.93 1.48 17.26
N GLY A 173 7.97 0.88 16.72
CA GLY A 173 7.93 -0.47 16.17
C GLY A 173 7.48 -1.54 17.17
N GLY A 174 7.88 -1.41 18.44
CA GLY A 174 7.41 -2.27 19.53
C GLY A 174 5.93 -2.09 19.85
N GLN A 175 5.39 -0.88 19.71
CA GLN A 175 3.96 -0.61 19.88
C GLN A 175 3.14 -1.22 18.74
N PHE A 176 3.65 -1.20 17.52
CA PHE A 176 3.03 -1.88 16.39
C PHE A 176 2.88 -3.38 16.65
N LEU A 177 3.92 -4.05 17.14
CA LEU A 177 3.83 -5.47 17.54
C LEU A 177 2.82 -5.70 18.66
N THR A 178 2.76 -4.79 19.62
CA THR A 178 1.77 -4.83 20.71
C THR A 178 0.34 -4.70 20.14
N LEU A 179 0.14 -3.84 19.16
CA LEU A 179 -1.15 -3.69 18.48
C LEU A 179 -1.55 -5.00 17.78
N LEU A 180 -0.67 -5.59 16.97
CA LEU A 180 -0.92 -6.88 16.31
C LEU A 180 -1.32 -7.96 17.33
N GLY A 181 -0.56 -8.09 18.41
CA GLY A 181 -0.82 -9.07 19.46
C GLY A 181 -2.14 -8.83 20.18
N SER A 182 -2.50 -7.57 20.41
CA SER A 182 -3.72 -7.22 21.11
C SER A 182 -4.98 -7.43 20.28
N GLU A 183 -4.94 -7.16 18.97
CA GLU A 183 -6.06 -7.47 18.05
C GLU A 183 -6.26 -8.98 17.93
N ALA A 184 -5.17 -9.73 17.75
CA ALA A 184 -5.23 -11.20 17.73
C ALA A 184 -5.80 -11.78 19.05
N GLN A 185 -5.41 -11.20 20.19
CA GLN A 185 -5.95 -11.62 21.51
C GLN A 185 -7.46 -11.36 21.61
N TRP A 186 -7.95 -10.23 21.12
CA TRP A 186 -9.38 -9.97 21.07
C TRP A 186 -10.09 -10.96 20.15
N LEU A 187 -9.58 -11.21 18.96
CA LEU A 187 -10.14 -12.18 18.02
C LEU A 187 -10.22 -13.60 18.61
N LEU A 188 -9.25 -14.00 19.43
CA LEU A 188 -9.31 -15.31 20.14
C LEU A 188 -10.54 -15.43 21.05
N THR A 189 -11.03 -14.33 21.62
CA THR A 189 -12.23 -14.33 22.45
C THR A 189 -13.53 -14.48 21.64
N MET A 190 -13.47 -14.29 20.33
CA MET A 190 -14.62 -14.37 19.43
C MET A 190 -14.88 -15.77 18.90
N GLN A 191 -14.06 -16.77 19.23
CA GLN A 191 -14.25 -18.16 18.82
C GLN A 191 -14.92 -18.98 19.93
N ASP A 192 -15.97 -19.69 19.59
CA ASP A 192 -16.63 -20.61 20.52
C ASP A 192 -15.93 -22.00 20.63
N SER A 193 -16.48 -22.88 21.48
CA SER A 193 -15.90 -24.21 21.70
C SER A 193 -16.05 -25.16 20.50
N SER A 194 -16.99 -24.92 19.58
CA SER A 194 -17.17 -25.69 18.35
C SER A 194 -16.14 -25.30 17.27
N GLY A 195 -15.57 -24.10 17.38
CA GLY A 195 -14.69 -23.48 16.40
C GLY A 195 -15.37 -22.44 15.54
N ALA A 196 -16.69 -22.24 15.69
CA ALA A 196 -17.41 -21.15 15.04
C ALA A 196 -16.98 -19.78 15.60
N VAL A 197 -17.15 -18.75 14.80
CA VAL A 197 -16.72 -17.37 15.14
C VAL A 197 -17.92 -16.44 15.13
N TYR A 198 -18.13 -15.70 16.23
CA TYR A 198 -19.18 -14.70 16.37
C TYR A 198 -18.98 -13.51 15.44
N ALA A 199 -20.06 -12.81 15.07
CA ALA A 199 -19.99 -11.62 14.23
C ALA A 199 -19.41 -10.41 14.95
N GLY A 200 -19.68 -10.29 16.26
CA GLY A 200 -19.30 -9.12 17.03
C GLY A 200 -19.24 -9.34 18.54
N GLY A 201 -18.93 -8.25 19.26
CA GLY A 201 -18.52 -8.27 20.66
C GLY A 201 -19.54 -8.70 21.70
N ASN A 202 -20.82 -8.90 21.37
CA ASN A 202 -21.86 -9.25 22.35
C ASN A 202 -22.11 -10.76 22.46
N HIS A 203 -21.38 -11.61 21.73
CA HIS A 203 -21.55 -13.07 21.70
C HIS A 203 -23.00 -13.55 21.48
N ILE A 204 -23.86 -12.65 20.99
CA ILE A 204 -25.26 -12.97 20.68
C ILE A 204 -25.22 -13.57 19.26
N ALA A 205 -25.53 -14.83 19.17
CA ALA A 205 -25.95 -15.44 17.91
C ALA A 205 -27.34 -14.84 17.58
N GLU A 206 -27.36 -13.68 16.92
CA GLU A 206 -28.52 -13.32 16.14
C GLU A 206 -28.71 -14.43 15.11
N ALA A 207 -29.93 -14.62 14.62
CA ALA A 207 -30.21 -15.64 13.59
C ALA A 207 -29.49 -15.26 12.29
N GLU A 208 -28.18 -15.51 12.28
CA GLU A 208 -27.29 -15.23 11.16
C GLU A 208 -27.48 -16.31 10.09
N ASP A 209 -27.24 -15.90 8.85
CA ASP A 209 -27.12 -16.84 7.75
C ASP A 209 -25.96 -17.81 8.06
N ALA A 210 -26.23 -19.09 7.95
CA ALA A 210 -25.23 -20.12 8.21
C ALA A 210 -24.03 -20.02 7.27
N GLU A 211 -24.23 -19.60 6.03
CA GLU A 211 -23.15 -19.38 5.06
C GLU A 211 -22.27 -18.19 5.46
N GLU A 212 -22.85 -17.08 5.90
CA GLU A 212 -22.09 -15.92 6.37
C GLU A 212 -21.22 -16.28 7.59
N THR A 213 -21.75 -17.05 8.53
CA THR A 213 -20.98 -17.57 9.68
C THR A 213 -19.81 -18.45 9.22
N LEU A 214 -20.00 -19.30 8.21
CA LEU A 214 -18.94 -20.14 7.67
C LEU A 214 -17.85 -19.31 6.96
N ARG A 215 -18.23 -18.34 6.14
CA ARG A 215 -17.29 -17.42 5.46
C ARG A 215 -16.47 -16.62 6.47
N ARG A 216 -17.12 -15.99 7.45
CA ARG A 216 -16.43 -15.27 8.54
C ARG A 216 -15.49 -16.18 9.32
N THR A 217 -15.91 -17.40 9.64
CA THR A 217 -15.07 -18.36 10.35
C THR A 217 -13.87 -18.80 9.51
N ALA A 218 -14.04 -18.96 8.19
CA ALA A 218 -12.95 -19.26 7.27
C ALA A 218 -11.95 -18.08 7.19
N PHE A 219 -12.46 -16.85 7.07
CA PHE A 219 -11.62 -15.65 7.05
C PHE A 219 -10.84 -15.48 8.37
N TYR A 220 -11.49 -15.65 9.51
CA TYR A 220 -10.81 -15.70 10.81
C TYR A 220 -9.70 -16.76 10.83
N SER A 221 -9.98 -17.97 10.31
CA SER A 221 -8.97 -19.05 10.22
C SER A 221 -7.74 -18.59 9.44
N ALA A 222 -7.94 -17.90 8.29
CA ALA A 222 -6.86 -17.36 7.48
C ALA A 222 -6.01 -16.35 8.27
N VAL A 223 -6.67 -15.36 8.87
CA VAL A 223 -5.99 -14.26 9.57
C VAL A 223 -5.22 -14.76 10.80
N MET A 224 -5.81 -15.70 11.56
CA MET A 224 -5.12 -16.29 12.72
C MET A 224 -3.94 -17.19 12.32
N ALA A 225 -3.99 -17.85 11.14
CA ALA A 225 -2.85 -18.58 10.60
C ALA A 225 -1.76 -17.62 10.12
N LYS A 226 -2.13 -16.53 9.43
CA LYS A 226 -1.22 -15.47 9.00
C LYS A 226 -0.50 -14.84 10.20
N PHE A 227 -1.25 -14.51 11.26
CA PHE A 227 -0.68 -14.01 12.50
C PHE A 227 0.31 -15.03 13.10
N GLY A 228 -0.10 -16.28 13.24
CA GLY A 228 0.77 -17.33 13.81
C GLY A 228 2.03 -17.57 12.99
N TYR A 229 1.98 -17.35 11.67
CA TYR A 229 3.17 -17.43 10.81
C TYR A 229 4.08 -16.21 10.98
N ALA A 230 3.55 -15.00 10.94
CA ALA A 230 4.32 -13.76 11.01
C ALA A 230 4.91 -13.51 12.40
N TYR A 231 4.13 -13.77 13.46
CA TYR A 231 4.47 -13.43 14.84
C TYR A 231 5.33 -14.48 15.58
N ARG A 232 5.65 -15.60 14.93
CA ARG A 232 6.34 -16.74 15.57
C ARG A 232 7.74 -16.42 16.12
N ASN A 233 8.41 -15.43 15.56
CA ASN A 233 9.74 -15.03 16.01
C ASN A 233 9.68 -14.07 17.21
N GLU A 234 8.55 -13.38 17.39
CA GLU A 234 8.31 -12.43 18.47
C GLU A 234 7.80 -13.14 19.74
N ASP A 235 6.75 -13.96 19.58
CA ASP A 235 6.20 -14.82 20.65
C ASP A 235 5.67 -16.13 20.05
N ASN A 236 6.51 -17.15 20.05
CA ASN A 236 6.16 -18.47 19.50
C ASN A 236 5.05 -19.18 20.29
N ALA A 237 4.92 -18.91 21.59
CA ALA A 237 3.88 -19.50 22.41
C ALA A 237 2.51 -18.94 22.03
N PHE A 238 2.40 -17.63 21.90
CA PHE A 238 1.19 -16.96 21.47
C PHE A 238 0.84 -17.27 20.01
N ALA A 239 1.82 -17.24 19.11
CA ALA A 239 1.66 -17.65 17.72
C ALA A 239 1.09 -19.06 17.59
N THR A 240 1.56 -20.01 18.43
CA THR A 240 1.04 -21.38 18.48
C THR A 240 -0.42 -21.44 18.94
N ILE A 241 -0.84 -20.60 19.89
CA ILE A 241 -2.25 -20.49 20.32
C ILE A 241 -3.11 -20.04 19.16
N CYS A 242 -2.68 -19.01 18.41
CA CYS A 242 -3.38 -18.51 17.24
C CYS A 242 -3.50 -19.55 16.12
N LEU A 243 -2.44 -20.29 15.83
CA LEU A 243 -2.48 -21.41 14.88
C LEU A 243 -3.47 -22.51 15.29
N LYS A 244 -3.55 -22.83 16.57
CA LYS A 244 -4.54 -23.80 17.08
C LYS A 244 -5.97 -23.27 16.96
N ALA A 245 -6.19 -21.99 17.17
CA ALA A 245 -7.50 -21.35 16.96
C ALA A 245 -7.89 -21.37 15.47
N SER A 246 -6.95 -21.06 14.60
CA SER A 246 -7.11 -21.20 13.14
C SER A 246 -7.51 -22.62 12.73
N ASP A 247 -6.80 -23.66 13.21
CA ASP A 247 -7.11 -25.05 12.90
C ASP A 247 -8.49 -25.50 13.41
N ARG A 248 -8.93 -25.00 14.58
CA ARG A 248 -10.30 -25.26 15.07
C ARG A 248 -11.37 -24.62 14.16
N ALA A 249 -11.16 -23.37 13.75
CA ALA A 249 -12.04 -22.67 12.82
C ALA A 249 -12.10 -23.39 11.46
N TRP A 250 -10.95 -23.80 10.93
CA TRP A 250 -10.85 -24.61 9.72
C TRP A 250 -11.67 -25.90 9.81
N LYS A 251 -11.51 -26.67 10.89
CA LYS A 251 -12.25 -27.92 11.11
C LYS A 251 -13.77 -27.70 11.17
N TYR A 252 -14.21 -26.61 11.80
CA TYR A 252 -15.61 -26.23 11.81
C TYR A 252 -16.12 -25.95 10.40
N VAL A 253 -15.42 -25.16 9.63
CA VAL A 253 -15.81 -24.77 8.25
C VAL A 253 -15.89 -26.00 7.34
N ILE A 254 -14.88 -26.89 7.37
CA ILE A 254 -14.88 -28.10 6.55
C ILE A 254 -15.96 -29.10 6.99
N GLY A 255 -16.18 -29.22 8.30
CA GLY A 255 -17.25 -30.08 8.85
C GLY A 255 -18.64 -29.67 8.43
N ASN A 256 -18.86 -28.34 8.24
CA ASN A 256 -20.12 -27.75 7.81
C ASN A 256 -20.19 -27.48 6.28
N LYS A 257 -19.16 -27.89 5.52
CA LYS A 257 -19.13 -27.97 4.05
C LYS A 257 -19.30 -26.59 3.37
N LEU A 258 -18.52 -25.58 3.79
CA LEU A 258 -18.40 -24.36 3.00
C LEU A 258 -17.95 -24.72 1.57
N ASP A 259 -18.51 -23.99 0.59
CA ASP A 259 -18.16 -24.18 -0.82
C ASP A 259 -16.67 -24.05 -1.07
N SER A 260 -16.09 -24.97 -1.85
CA SER A 260 -14.66 -24.96 -2.17
C SER A 260 -14.23 -23.82 -3.08
N GLY A 261 -15.18 -23.12 -3.68
CA GLY A 261 -14.98 -21.88 -4.43
C GLY A 261 -14.98 -20.62 -3.58
N ALA A 262 -15.22 -20.72 -2.25
CA ALA A 262 -15.18 -19.57 -1.37
C ALA A 262 -13.74 -19.05 -1.20
N GLU A 263 -13.57 -17.76 -1.41
CA GLU A 263 -12.26 -17.09 -1.36
C GLU A 263 -11.66 -17.11 0.03
N GLU A 264 -12.49 -17.02 1.07
CA GLU A 264 -12.08 -17.12 2.46
C GLU A 264 -11.51 -18.52 2.78
N LEU A 265 -12.10 -19.56 2.19
CA LEU A 265 -11.60 -20.92 2.35
C LEU A 265 -10.25 -21.11 1.65
N PHE A 266 -10.11 -20.54 0.45
CA PHE A 266 -8.84 -20.53 -0.27
C PHE A 266 -7.75 -19.81 0.50
N PHE A 267 -8.04 -18.62 1.03
CA PHE A 267 -7.08 -17.86 1.83
C PHE A 267 -6.68 -18.62 3.10
N ALA A 268 -7.65 -19.20 3.81
CA ALA A 268 -7.37 -20.02 4.99
C ALA A 268 -6.49 -21.24 4.65
N ALA A 269 -6.78 -21.93 3.55
CA ALA A 269 -5.97 -23.05 3.09
C ALA A 269 -4.53 -22.63 2.76
N ALA A 270 -4.36 -21.49 2.08
CA ALA A 270 -3.05 -20.95 1.72
C ALA A 270 -2.21 -20.59 2.96
N GLU A 271 -2.80 -19.90 3.93
CA GLU A 271 -2.11 -19.51 5.17
C GLU A 271 -1.78 -20.71 6.06
N LEU A 272 -2.71 -21.63 6.25
CA LEU A 272 -2.47 -22.86 7.02
C LEU A 272 -1.41 -23.72 6.33
N TYR A 273 -1.41 -23.81 5.01
CA TYR A 273 -0.37 -24.53 4.27
C TYR A 273 0.99 -23.88 4.45
N ARG A 274 1.08 -22.57 4.31
CA ARG A 274 2.32 -21.80 4.53
C ARG A 274 2.86 -21.96 5.95
N ALA A 275 1.97 -21.89 6.94
CA ALA A 275 2.35 -21.96 8.35
C ALA A 275 2.75 -23.37 8.81
N THR A 276 2.12 -24.42 8.27
CA THR A 276 2.24 -25.80 8.80
C THR A 276 2.89 -26.80 7.85
N GLY A 277 2.85 -26.55 6.53
CA GLY A 277 3.28 -27.50 5.50
C GLY A 277 2.40 -28.74 5.35
N VAL A 278 1.21 -28.77 5.97
CA VAL A 278 0.32 -29.94 5.96
C VAL A 278 -0.36 -30.06 4.59
N ALA A 279 -0.10 -31.18 3.89
CA ALA A 279 -0.51 -31.40 2.51
C ALA A 279 -2.03 -31.40 2.27
N SER A 280 -2.84 -31.65 3.31
CA SER A 280 -4.31 -31.68 3.16
C SER A 280 -4.89 -30.31 2.73
N TYR A 281 -4.25 -29.19 3.07
CA TYR A 281 -4.67 -27.86 2.66
C TYR A 281 -4.46 -27.62 1.17
N GLN A 282 -3.42 -28.25 0.57
CA GLN A 282 -3.12 -28.12 -0.85
C GLN A 282 -4.29 -28.53 -1.76
N LYS A 283 -5.14 -29.46 -1.31
CA LYS A 283 -6.35 -29.88 -2.04
C LYS A 283 -7.27 -28.67 -2.32
N TYR A 284 -7.57 -27.88 -1.30
CA TYR A 284 -8.49 -26.74 -1.41
C TYR A 284 -7.91 -25.60 -2.25
N ILE A 285 -6.61 -25.37 -2.15
CA ILE A 285 -5.89 -24.43 -3.02
C ILE A 285 -6.00 -24.87 -4.48
N THR A 286 -5.82 -26.16 -4.74
CA THR A 286 -5.90 -26.73 -6.09
C THR A 286 -7.33 -26.69 -6.64
N GLU A 287 -8.33 -26.99 -5.83
CA GLU A 287 -9.75 -26.92 -6.21
C GLU A 287 -10.13 -25.50 -6.58
N PHE A 288 -9.81 -24.50 -5.76
CA PHE A 288 -10.05 -23.09 -6.05
C PHE A 288 -9.36 -22.65 -7.35
N ALA A 289 -8.06 -22.93 -7.50
CA ALA A 289 -7.31 -22.56 -8.70
C ALA A 289 -7.79 -23.26 -9.99
N ASN A 290 -8.52 -24.37 -9.89
CA ASN A 290 -9.06 -25.12 -11.04
C ASN A 290 -10.52 -24.76 -11.33
N ALA A 291 -11.29 -24.32 -10.35
CA ALA A 291 -12.69 -23.87 -10.54
C ALA A 291 -12.81 -22.61 -11.39
N GLY A 292 -11.73 -21.85 -11.51
CA GLY A 292 -11.65 -20.58 -12.21
C GLY A 292 -11.34 -19.46 -11.22
N LEU A 293 -10.08 -18.97 -11.27
CA LEU A 293 -9.69 -17.79 -10.52
C LEU A 293 -10.47 -16.58 -11.05
N PRO A 294 -10.90 -15.65 -10.18
CA PRO A 294 -11.39 -14.38 -10.64
C PRO A 294 -10.34 -13.72 -11.56
N ASP A 295 -10.77 -13.05 -12.61
CA ASP A 295 -9.84 -12.23 -13.39
C ASP A 295 -9.37 -11.01 -12.56
N ALA A 296 -8.40 -10.27 -13.10
CA ALA A 296 -7.80 -9.15 -12.40
C ALA A 296 -8.83 -8.06 -11.98
N GLU A 297 -9.88 -7.86 -12.76
CA GLU A 297 -10.92 -6.85 -12.51
C GLU A 297 -11.91 -7.27 -11.41
N ASN A 298 -12.11 -8.59 -11.25
CA ASN A 298 -13.05 -9.18 -10.30
C ASN A 298 -12.38 -9.79 -9.07
N MET A 299 -11.05 -9.72 -8.97
CA MET A 299 -10.32 -10.23 -7.81
C MET A 299 -10.56 -9.34 -6.61
N ASN A 300 -11.20 -9.89 -5.58
CA ASN A 300 -11.33 -9.19 -4.31
C ASN A 300 -10.07 -9.34 -3.45
N GLU A 301 -9.99 -8.55 -2.39
CA GLU A 301 -8.86 -8.48 -1.48
C GLU A 301 -8.53 -9.86 -0.83
N ILE A 302 -9.54 -10.65 -0.47
CA ILE A 302 -9.37 -11.96 0.18
C ILE A 302 -8.70 -12.96 -0.77
N ALA A 303 -9.18 -13.05 -2.02
CA ALA A 303 -8.59 -13.89 -3.05
C ALA A 303 -7.16 -13.43 -3.40
N PHE A 304 -6.93 -12.11 -3.43
CA PHE A 304 -5.60 -11.54 -3.63
C PHE A 304 -4.63 -11.97 -2.52
N TYR A 305 -5.00 -11.82 -1.24
CA TYR A 305 -4.16 -12.26 -0.12
C TYR A 305 -3.86 -13.77 -0.16
N GLY A 306 -4.86 -14.60 -0.44
CA GLY A 306 -4.64 -16.04 -0.60
C GLY A 306 -3.65 -16.37 -1.72
N THR A 307 -3.76 -15.63 -2.84
CA THR A 307 -2.87 -15.76 -3.99
C THR A 307 -1.43 -15.38 -3.64
N VAL A 308 -1.24 -14.21 -3.03
CA VAL A 308 0.08 -13.71 -2.60
C VAL A 308 0.72 -14.68 -1.60
N THR A 309 -0.05 -15.11 -0.59
CA THR A 309 0.42 -16.08 0.41
C THR A 309 0.94 -17.36 -0.22
N TYR A 310 0.20 -17.93 -1.17
CA TYR A 310 0.63 -19.15 -1.83
C TYR A 310 1.87 -18.95 -2.70
N LEU A 311 1.95 -17.85 -3.45
CA LEU A 311 3.11 -17.49 -4.27
C LEU A 311 4.37 -17.27 -3.41
N CYS A 312 4.23 -16.68 -2.24
CA CYS A 312 5.32 -16.43 -1.29
C CYS A 312 5.65 -17.63 -0.41
N THR A 313 4.97 -18.78 -0.58
CA THR A 313 5.24 -19.98 0.20
C THR A 313 6.57 -20.63 -0.22
N LYS A 314 7.56 -20.58 0.67
CA LYS A 314 8.96 -20.94 0.37
C LYS A 314 9.19 -22.43 0.04
N LYS A 315 8.34 -23.34 0.53
CA LYS A 315 8.50 -24.78 0.32
C LYS A 315 7.18 -25.45 -0.03
N GLY A 316 7.22 -26.32 -1.02
CA GLY A 316 6.11 -27.24 -1.34
C GLY A 316 5.02 -26.64 -2.24
N ALA A 317 5.08 -25.36 -2.61
CA ALA A 317 4.11 -24.77 -3.54
C ALA A 317 4.19 -25.45 -4.92
N ASP A 318 3.02 -25.80 -5.47
CA ASP A 318 2.93 -26.41 -6.80
C ASP A 318 3.20 -25.38 -7.88
N LYS A 319 4.20 -25.64 -8.74
CA LYS A 319 4.62 -24.72 -9.80
C LYS A 319 3.52 -24.44 -10.83
N THR A 320 2.63 -25.39 -11.08
CA THR A 320 1.52 -25.24 -12.02
C THR A 320 0.47 -24.28 -11.45
N ILE A 321 0.16 -24.44 -10.18
CA ILE A 321 -0.73 -23.53 -9.45
C ILE A 321 -0.11 -22.12 -9.38
N CYS A 322 1.18 -22.01 -9.01
CA CYS A 322 1.87 -20.71 -8.99
C CYS A 322 1.81 -19.99 -10.35
N LYS A 323 2.00 -20.72 -11.46
CA LYS A 323 1.86 -20.11 -12.80
C LYS A 323 0.46 -19.61 -13.10
N LYS A 324 -0.58 -20.32 -12.67
CA LYS A 324 -1.97 -19.87 -12.82
C LYS A 324 -2.22 -18.60 -12.01
N LEU A 325 -1.84 -18.61 -10.74
CA LEU A 325 -2.00 -17.48 -9.82
C LEU A 325 -1.25 -16.23 -10.34
N MET A 326 0.01 -16.39 -10.77
CA MET A 326 0.78 -15.29 -11.36
C MET A 326 0.11 -14.71 -12.59
N LYS A 327 -0.42 -15.58 -13.49
CA LYS A 327 -1.13 -15.11 -14.68
C LYS A 327 -2.37 -14.28 -14.35
N THR A 328 -2.99 -14.52 -13.20
CA THR A 328 -4.18 -13.80 -12.75
C THR A 328 -3.82 -12.44 -12.15
N ILE A 329 -2.79 -12.35 -11.29
CA ILE A 329 -2.47 -11.09 -10.60
C ILE A 329 -1.54 -10.17 -11.39
N SER A 330 -0.70 -10.69 -12.31
CA SER A 330 0.20 -9.83 -13.10
C SER A 330 -0.54 -8.71 -13.85
N PRO A 331 -1.71 -8.92 -14.47
CA PRO A 331 -2.45 -7.86 -15.13
C PRO A 331 -2.88 -6.72 -14.20
N MET A 332 -3.09 -6.99 -12.88
CA MET A 332 -3.42 -5.94 -11.91
C MET A 332 -2.29 -4.92 -11.80
N GLY A 333 -1.06 -5.38 -11.53
CA GLY A 333 0.11 -4.50 -11.45
C GLY A 333 0.42 -3.81 -12.79
N GLU A 334 0.27 -4.53 -13.90
CA GLU A 334 0.44 -3.96 -15.24
C GLU A 334 -0.57 -2.84 -15.52
N GLN A 335 -1.85 -3.04 -15.20
CA GLN A 335 -2.89 -2.04 -15.43
C GLN A 335 -2.71 -0.80 -14.54
N ILE A 336 -2.40 -0.98 -13.26
CA ILE A 336 -2.09 0.13 -12.35
C ILE A 336 -0.89 0.93 -12.87
N SER A 337 0.17 0.25 -13.29
CA SER A 337 1.37 0.91 -13.82
C SER A 337 1.10 1.65 -15.14
N LEU A 338 0.26 1.09 -16.00
CA LEU A 338 -0.17 1.75 -17.24
C LEU A 338 -1.00 3.01 -16.94
N ASN A 339 -1.97 2.91 -16.04
CA ASN A 339 -2.82 4.04 -15.63
C ASN A 339 -1.99 5.16 -15.00
N ALA A 340 -1.08 4.81 -14.08
CA ALA A 340 -0.18 5.79 -13.45
C ALA A 340 0.69 6.49 -14.49
N ARG A 341 1.29 5.75 -15.41
CA ARG A 341 2.12 6.29 -16.49
C ARG A 341 1.32 7.18 -17.43
N ASP A 342 0.11 6.76 -17.85
CA ASP A 342 -0.74 7.55 -18.73
C ASP A 342 -1.25 8.82 -18.05
N GLY A 343 -1.49 8.79 -16.76
CA GLY A 343 -1.72 9.92 -15.88
C GLY A 343 -0.46 10.75 -15.57
N ALA A 344 0.71 10.35 -16.10
CA ALA A 344 2.01 10.97 -15.82
C ALA A 344 2.36 10.98 -14.32
N TYR A 345 2.01 9.90 -13.64
CA TYR A 345 2.20 9.69 -12.19
C TYR A 345 1.53 10.78 -11.32
N LEU A 346 0.44 11.36 -11.82
CA LEU A 346 -0.34 12.37 -11.11
C LEU A 346 -1.73 11.82 -10.78
N THR A 347 -2.11 11.90 -9.51
CA THR A 347 -3.33 11.33 -8.94
C THR A 347 -4.43 12.39 -8.71
N ALA A 348 -4.33 13.56 -9.33
CA ALA A 348 -5.12 14.76 -9.01
C ALA A 348 -6.65 14.62 -9.09
N ASN A 349 -7.19 13.56 -9.68
CA ASN A 349 -8.62 13.34 -9.85
C ASN A 349 -9.11 12.00 -9.31
N GLU A 350 -8.30 11.28 -8.54
CA GLU A 350 -8.67 9.99 -7.98
C GLU A 350 -9.03 10.12 -6.49
N GLU A 351 -9.97 9.28 -6.05
CA GLU A 351 -10.31 9.18 -4.64
C GLU A 351 -9.12 8.57 -3.87
N PRO A 352 -8.74 9.14 -2.71
CA PRO A 352 -7.57 8.67 -1.95
C PRO A 352 -7.59 7.18 -1.61
N GLU A 353 -8.76 6.60 -1.39
CA GLU A 353 -8.93 5.18 -1.09
C GLU A 353 -8.49 4.29 -2.26
N ASN A 354 -8.83 4.66 -3.49
CA ASN A 354 -8.42 3.92 -4.69
C ASN A 354 -6.90 3.98 -4.87
N ILE A 355 -6.30 5.16 -4.63
CA ILE A 355 -4.85 5.33 -4.70
C ILE A 355 -4.15 4.41 -3.71
N LEU A 356 -4.61 4.38 -2.45
CA LEU A 356 -4.03 3.54 -1.41
C LEU A 356 -4.17 2.04 -1.73
N ASN A 357 -5.30 1.61 -2.29
CA ASN A 357 -5.49 0.23 -2.71
C ASN A 357 -4.55 -0.13 -3.88
N ASP A 358 -4.40 0.74 -4.86
CA ASP A 358 -3.46 0.55 -5.97
C ASP A 358 -2.01 0.49 -5.47
N MET A 359 -1.63 1.36 -4.53
CA MET A 359 -0.30 1.34 -3.91
C MET A 359 -0.05 0.03 -3.14
N GLU A 360 -1.05 -0.49 -2.40
CA GLU A 360 -0.93 -1.79 -1.72
C GLU A 360 -0.66 -2.91 -2.72
N VAL A 361 -1.43 -2.98 -3.81
CA VAL A 361 -1.25 -3.99 -4.85
C VAL A 361 0.14 -3.88 -5.48
N ILE A 362 0.57 -2.68 -5.86
CA ILE A 362 1.89 -2.45 -6.47
C ILE A 362 3.03 -2.79 -5.50
N ALA A 363 2.93 -2.43 -4.21
CA ALA A 363 3.93 -2.75 -3.21
C ALA A 363 4.11 -4.27 -3.06
N VAL A 364 3.00 -5.01 -2.98
CA VAL A 364 3.01 -6.48 -2.94
C VAL A 364 3.58 -7.06 -4.23
N MET A 365 3.16 -6.55 -5.39
CA MET A 365 3.65 -7.04 -6.69
C MET A 365 5.13 -6.77 -6.88
N ASN A 366 5.63 -5.61 -6.46
CA ASN A 366 7.06 -5.28 -6.52
C ASN A 366 7.91 -6.17 -5.59
N HIS A 367 7.33 -6.64 -4.49
CA HIS A 367 7.98 -7.62 -3.61
C HIS A 367 8.09 -9.02 -4.26
N ILE A 368 7.07 -9.43 -5.06
CA ILE A 368 7.06 -10.73 -5.75
C ILE A 368 7.92 -10.69 -7.02
N ILE A 369 7.83 -9.60 -7.78
CA ILE A 369 8.52 -9.40 -9.05
C ILE A 369 9.18 -8.02 -9.01
N THR A 370 10.51 -7.99 -8.85
CA THR A 370 11.24 -6.73 -8.96
C THR A 370 11.07 -6.16 -10.37
N ASN A 371 10.33 -5.06 -10.48
CA ASN A 371 10.02 -4.40 -11.74
C ASN A 371 10.23 -2.90 -11.59
N TYR A 372 11.01 -2.31 -12.49
CA TYR A 372 11.31 -0.88 -12.51
C TYR A 372 10.04 -0.02 -12.60
N GLU A 373 9.05 -0.43 -13.39
CA GLU A 373 7.79 0.33 -13.53
C GLU A 373 6.98 0.32 -12.21
N TYR A 374 6.98 -0.79 -11.47
CA TYR A 374 6.31 -0.86 -10.17
C TYR A 374 7.00 0.04 -9.15
N ALA A 375 8.33 0.03 -9.11
CA ALA A 375 9.09 0.93 -8.26
C ALA A 375 8.81 2.41 -8.60
N THR A 376 8.73 2.76 -9.90
CA THR A 376 8.40 4.14 -10.33
C THR A 376 7.00 4.60 -9.90
N VAL A 377 6.04 3.68 -9.78
CA VAL A 377 4.68 4.01 -9.33
C VAL A 377 4.64 4.25 -7.82
N LEU A 378 5.49 3.56 -7.07
CA LEU A 378 5.57 3.68 -5.60
C LEU A 378 6.29 4.97 -5.15
N GLU A 379 7.27 5.40 -5.91
CA GLU A 379 8.03 6.65 -5.71
C GLU A 379 7.28 7.88 -6.27
#